data_aa86b902a4316429e6e00ea55ecbcd76
#
_entry.id   aa86b902a4316429e6e00ea55ecbcd76
#
_cell.length_a   1.000
_cell.length_b   1.000
_cell.length_c   1.000
_cell.angle_alpha   90.00
_cell.angle_beta   90.00
_cell.angle_gamma   90.00
#
_symmetry.space_group_name_H-M   'P 1'
#
loop_
_entity.id
_entity.type
_entity.pdbx_description
1 polymer ?
#
loop_
_entity_poly.entity_id
_entity_poly.type
_entity_poly.pdbx_seq_one_letter_code
_entity_poly.pdbx_strand_id
1 'polypeptide(L)'
;YTAEDCRRALQLLERTGIAEVAGRAIGEISGGQMQRALLCRAIISEPRLLILDEPANFVDNQFENELYRILQELNRRMAIVMVSHDVGTISSVVKSIVCVNRHVHRHDSNIIDEEQLRNYGCPIQLISHGDVPHTVLSRH
;
A
#
# COMPACT_ATOMS: atom_id res chain seq x y z
N TYR A 1 -26.66 10.45 4.58
CA TYR A 1 -26.13 9.75 3.40
C TYR A 1 -27.25 9.55 2.40
N THR A 2 -26.96 9.75 1.14
CA THR A 2 -27.92 9.52 0.04
C THR A 2 -27.92 8.04 -0.36
N ALA A 3 -28.94 7.61 -1.12
CA ALA A 3 -28.96 6.25 -1.71
C ALA A 3 -27.74 6.04 -2.65
N GLU A 4 -27.24 7.09 -3.28
CA GLU A 4 -26.04 7.06 -4.11
C GLU A 4 -24.79 6.80 -3.28
N ASP A 5 -24.62 7.46 -2.12
CA ASP A 5 -23.49 7.22 -1.22
C ASP A 5 -23.47 5.77 -0.74
N CYS A 6 -24.62 5.21 -0.39
CA CYS A 6 -24.74 3.81 0.02
C CYS A 6 -24.35 2.85 -1.11
N ARG A 7 -24.78 3.14 -2.34
CA ARG A 7 -24.44 2.31 -3.51
C ARG A 7 -22.92 2.33 -3.77
N ARG A 8 -22.29 3.50 -3.74
CA ARG A 8 -20.83 3.64 -3.91
C ARG A 8 -20.07 2.92 -2.81
N ALA A 9 -20.54 2.99 -1.55
CA ALA A 9 -19.93 2.27 -0.45
C ALA A 9 -19.98 0.76 -0.68
N LEU A 10 -21.14 0.21 -1.03
CA LEU A 10 -21.29 -1.22 -1.31
C LEU A 10 -20.40 -1.68 -2.47
N GLN A 11 -20.32 -0.93 -3.56
CA GLN A 11 -19.42 -1.25 -4.69
C GLN A 11 -17.94 -1.31 -4.27
N LEU A 12 -17.51 -0.41 -3.37
CA LEU A 12 -16.14 -0.44 -2.84
C LEU A 12 -15.91 -1.65 -1.95
N LEU A 13 -16.88 -2.01 -1.09
CA LEU A 13 -16.81 -3.19 -0.24
C LEU A 13 -16.79 -4.49 -1.06
N GLU A 14 -17.59 -4.57 -2.13
CA GLU A 14 -17.56 -5.70 -3.09
C GLU A 14 -16.19 -5.81 -3.75
N ARG A 15 -15.66 -4.70 -4.24
CA ARG A 15 -14.35 -4.63 -4.90
C ARG A 15 -13.20 -5.03 -3.99
N THR A 16 -13.30 -4.75 -2.69
CA THR A 16 -12.30 -5.14 -1.69
C THR A 16 -12.61 -6.48 -1.02
N GLY A 17 -13.64 -7.19 -1.46
CA GLY A 17 -13.97 -8.53 -1.00
C GLY A 17 -14.45 -8.60 0.46
N ILE A 18 -15.15 -7.55 0.94
CA ILE A 18 -15.71 -7.49 2.30
C ILE A 18 -17.18 -7.07 2.34
N ALA A 19 -17.92 -7.24 1.24
CA ALA A 19 -19.33 -6.88 1.19
C ALA A 19 -20.18 -7.66 2.22
N GLU A 20 -19.79 -8.90 2.54
CA GLU A 20 -20.49 -9.77 3.48
C GLU A 20 -20.50 -9.25 4.93
N VAL A 21 -19.57 -8.34 5.26
CA VAL A 21 -19.50 -7.71 6.61
C VAL A 21 -20.03 -6.29 6.64
N ALA A 22 -20.66 -5.80 5.58
CA ALA A 22 -21.15 -4.42 5.48
C ALA A 22 -22.11 -4.00 6.61
N GLY A 23 -22.87 -4.95 7.16
CA GLY A 23 -23.81 -4.70 8.26
C GLY A 23 -23.24 -4.95 9.66
N ARG A 24 -21.97 -5.36 9.78
CA ARG A 24 -21.35 -5.64 11.07
C ARG A 24 -20.76 -4.41 11.71
N ALA A 25 -20.70 -4.37 13.02
CA ALA A 25 -19.95 -3.35 13.74
C ALA A 25 -18.44 -3.55 13.51
N ILE A 26 -17.69 -2.45 13.53
CA ILE A 26 -16.23 -2.46 13.31
C ILE A 26 -15.50 -3.41 14.28
N GLY A 27 -15.96 -3.53 15.53
CA GLY A 27 -15.39 -4.45 16.52
C GLY A 27 -15.70 -5.95 16.29
N GLU A 28 -16.54 -6.28 15.30
CA GLU A 28 -16.95 -7.64 14.97
C GLU A 28 -16.28 -8.19 13.70
N ILE A 29 -15.41 -7.43 13.08
CA ILE A 29 -14.69 -7.80 11.86
C ILE A 29 -13.22 -8.08 12.14
N SER A 30 -12.56 -8.87 11.29
CA SER A 30 -11.12 -9.16 11.42
C SER A 30 -10.24 -7.94 11.13
N GLY A 31 -8.96 -7.99 11.56
CA GLY A 31 -8.00 -6.92 11.27
C GLY A 31 -7.85 -6.65 9.78
N GLY A 32 -7.77 -7.69 8.95
CA GLY A 32 -7.70 -7.54 7.49
C GLY A 32 -8.98 -6.94 6.89
N GLN A 33 -10.17 -7.35 7.37
CA GLN A 33 -11.44 -6.74 6.96
C GLN A 33 -11.51 -5.27 7.39
N MET A 34 -11.03 -4.95 8.59
CA MET A 34 -10.92 -3.58 9.09
C MET A 34 -10.06 -2.73 8.16
N GLN A 35 -8.88 -3.24 7.77
CA GLN A 35 -7.97 -2.52 6.89
C GLN A 35 -8.59 -2.23 5.52
N ARG A 36 -9.27 -3.22 4.94
CA ARG A 36 -10.03 -3.05 3.69
C ARG A 36 -11.15 -2.02 3.84
N ALA A 37 -11.89 -2.03 4.94
CA ALA A 37 -12.94 -1.05 5.24
C ALA A 37 -12.37 0.37 5.40
N LEU A 38 -11.22 0.54 6.06
CA LEU A 38 -10.53 1.81 6.19
C LEU A 38 -10.05 2.35 4.84
N LEU A 39 -9.55 1.48 3.95
CA LEU A 39 -9.22 1.85 2.58
C LEU A 39 -10.47 2.35 1.83
N CYS A 40 -11.58 1.60 1.88
CA CYS A 40 -12.85 2.01 1.26
C CYS A 40 -13.29 3.40 1.76
N ARG A 41 -13.22 3.63 3.07
CA ARG A 41 -13.53 4.92 3.69
C ARG A 41 -12.63 6.05 3.17
N ALA A 42 -11.35 5.78 2.97
CA ALA A 42 -10.39 6.78 2.51
C ALA A 42 -10.61 7.18 1.04
N ILE A 43 -11.06 6.25 0.19
CA ILE A 43 -11.19 6.49 -1.26
C ILE A 43 -12.60 6.86 -1.72
N ILE A 44 -13.64 6.65 -0.89
CA ILE A 44 -15.04 6.91 -1.28
C ILE A 44 -15.31 8.39 -1.64
N SER A 45 -14.59 9.30 -1.01
CA SER A 45 -14.69 10.75 -1.25
C SER A 45 -13.88 11.24 -2.46
N GLU A 46 -13.21 10.33 -3.18
CA GLU A 46 -12.34 10.63 -4.33
C GLU A 46 -11.32 11.75 -4.01
N PRO A 47 -10.47 11.58 -2.99
CA PRO A 47 -9.53 12.62 -2.58
C PRO A 47 -8.53 12.91 -3.70
N ARG A 48 -7.97 14.12 -3.71
CA ARG A 48 -6.85 14.47 -4.62
C ARG A 48 -5.51 13.89 -4.16
N LEU A 49 -5.37 13.64 -2.87
CA LEU A 49 -4.20 13.05 -2.22
C LEU A 49 -4.66 11.96 -1.26
N LEU A 50 -4.09 10.78 -1.38
CA LEU A 50 -4.28 9.64 -0.49
C LEU A 50 -2.96 9.35 0.22
N ILE A 51 -2.98 9.30 1.55
CA ILE A 51 -1.81 8.93 2.37
C ILE A 51 -2.15 7.62 3.07
N LEU A 52 -1.28 6.63 2.89
CA LEU A 52 -1.42 5.29 3.45
C LEU A 52 -0.19 4.96 4.29
N ASP A 53 -0.41 4.48 5.50
CA ASP A 53 0.63 4.01 6.41
C ASP A 53 0.50 2.51 6.57
N GLU A 54 1.51 1.77 6.11
CA GLU A 54 1.60 0.30 6.12
C GLU A 54 0.31 -0.39 5.61
N PRO A 55 -0.18 -0.07 4.39
CA PRO A 55 -1.51 -0.51 3.94
C PRO A 55 -1.63 -2.01 3.67
N ALA A 56 -0.51 -2.72 3.55
CA ALA A 56 -0.46 -4.16 3.34
C ALA A 56 -0.30 -4.96 4.64
N ASN A 57 -0.16 -4.31 5.81
CA ASN A 57 -0.07 -5.02 7.08
C ASN A 57 -1.38 -5.75 7.40
N PHE A 58 -1.26 -6.97 7.94
CA PHE A 58 -2.40 -7.79 8.37
C PHE A 58 -3.37 -8.24 7.27
N VAL A 59 -2.99 -8.11 5.99
CA VAL A 59 -3.77 -8.65 4.87
C VAL A 59 -3.11 -9.91 4.30
N ASP A 60 -3.92 -10.75 3.66
CA ASP A 60 -3.40 -11.91 2.94
C ASP A 60 -2.77 -11.51 1.59
N ASN A 61 -1.88 -12.36 1.08
CA ASN A 61 -1.15 -12.10 -0.16
C ASN A 61 -2.09 -11.88 -1.36
N GLN A 62 -3.28 -12.48 -1.38
CA GLN A 62 -4.23 -12.30 -2.47
C GLN A 62 -4.78 -10.88 -2.47
N PHE A 63 -5.14 -10.36 -1.29
CA PHE A 63 -5.61 -8.98 -1.19
C PHE A 63 -4.47 -7.97 -1.35
N GLU A 64 -3.26 -8.29 -0.94
CA GLU A 64 -2.12 -7.42 -1.16
C GLU A 64 -1.93 -7.10 -2.65
N ASN A 65 -1.96 -8.11 -3.51
CA ASN A 65 -1.89 -7.92 -4.96
C ASN A 65 -3.06 -7.06 -5.49
N GLU A 66 -4.27 -7.32 -4.99
CA GLU A 66 -5.45 -6.53 -5.37
C GLU A 66 -5.37 -5.10 -4.86
N LEU A 67 -4.86 -4.86 -3.66
CA LEU A 67 -4.60 -3.54 -3.09
C LEU A 67 -3.68 -2.72 -4.03
N TYR A 68 -2.54 -3.28 -4.43
CA TYR A 68 -1.63 -2.56 -5.31
C TYR A 68 -2.26 -2.28 -6.67
N ARG A 69 -3.05 -3.20 -7.22
CA ARG A 69 -3.81 -2.97 -8.45
C ARG A 69 -4.81 -1.81 -8.30
N ILE A 70 -5.55 -1.78 -7.20
CA ILE A 70 -6.48 -0.67 -6.88
C ILE A 70 -5.72 0.65 -6.77
N LEU A 71 -4.57 0.68 -6.07
CA LEU A 71 -3.76 1.89 -5.91
C LEU A 71 -3.19 2.39 -7.25
N GLN A 72 -2.74 1.51 -8.13
CA GLN A 72 -2.29 1.88 -9.48
C GLN A 72 -3.41 2.52 -10.32
N GLU A 73 -4.62 1.98 -10.27
CA GLU A 73 -5.78 2.57 -10.95
C GLU A 73 -6.14 3.95 -10.37
N LEU A 74 -6.16 4.08 -9.04
CA LEU A 74 -6.44 5.34 -8.36
C LEU A 74 -5.37 6.40 -8.66
N ASN A 75 -4.11 6.01 -8.79
CA ASN A 75 -2.99 6.92 -9.07
C ASN A 75 -3.06 7.59 -10.45
N ARG A 76 -3.99 7.17 -11.31
CA ARG A 76 -4.27 7.87 -12.58
C ARG A 76 -4.98 9.21 -12.38
N ARG A 77 -5.66 9.39 -11.25
CA ARG A 77 -6.50 10.57 -10.95
C ARG A 77 -6.23 11.23 -9.60
N MET A 78 -5.42 10.62 -8.76
CA MET A 78 -5.02 11.18 -7.46
C MET A 78 -3.56 10.92 -7.17
N ALA A 79 -2.93 11.78 -6.37
CA ALA A 79 -1.61 11.52 -5.83
C ALA A 79 -1.72 10.51 -4.68
N ILE A 80 -0.76 9.58 -4.60
CA ILE A 80 -0.70 8.58 -3.52
C ILE A 80 0.67 8.65 -2.88
N VAL A 81 0.70 8.79 -1.56
CA VAL A 81 1.88 8.65 -0.72
C VAL A 81 1.68 7.42 0.15
N MET A 82 2.63 6.52 0.12
CA MET A 82 2.59 5.28 0.88
C MET A 82 3.84 5.16 1.75
N VAL A 83 3.66 4.88 3.03
CA VAL A 83 4.73 4.52 3.95
C VAL A 83 4.74 3.00 4.07
N SER A 84 5.91 2.40 3.90
CA SER A 84 6.10 0.95 4.08
C SER A 84 7.55 0.65 4.41
N HIS A 85 7.76 -0.45 5.11
CA HIS A 85 9.09 -1.02 5.37
C HIS A 85 9.44 -2.16 4.38
N ASP A 86 8.48 -2.61 3.57
CA ASP A 86 8.71 -3.62 2.52
C ASP A 86 9.03 -2.96 1.17
N VAL A 87 10.29 -2.62 0.99
CA VAL A 87 10.77 -1.97 -0.24
C VAL A 87 10.69 -2.90 -1.45
N GLY A 88 10.82 -4.22 -1.25
CA GLY A 88 10.80 -5.21 -2.33
C GLY A 88 9.49 -5.19 -3.09
N THR A 89 8.39 -5.32 -2.37
CA THR A 89 7.06 -5.39 -2.96
C THR A 89 6.63 -4.03 -3.54
N ILE A 90 6.88 -2.93 -2.81
CA ILE A 90 6.42 -1.60 -3.26
C ILE A 90 7.21 -1.05 -4.45
N SER A 91 8.46 -1.44 -4.64
CA SER A 91 9.30 -0.93 -5.74
C SER A 91 8.67 -1.18 -7.12
N SER A 92 7.93 -2.28 -7.28
CA SER A 92 7.23 -2.59 -8.54
C SER A 92 6.00 -1.71 -8.82
N VAL A 93 5.50 -1.00 -7.82
CA VAL A 93 4.20 -0.29 -7.85
C VAL A 93 4.36 1.22 -7.86
N VAL A 94 5.42 1.74 -7.21
CA VAL A 94 5.65 3.17 -7.02
C VAL A 94 6.43 3.78 -8.17
N LYS A 95 6.36 5.11 -8.32
CA LYS A 95 7.09 5.88 -9.35
C LYS A 95 8.39 6.48 -8.82
N SER A 96 8.43 6.76 -7.52
CA SER A 96 9.58 7.34 -6.83
C SER A 96 9.59 6.89 -5.38
N ILE A 97 10.75 6.86 -4.78
CA ILE A 97 10.96 6.41 -3.41
C ILE A 97 11.63 7.52 -2.61
N VAL A 98 11.19 7.72 -1.38
CA VAL A 98 11.83 8.59 -0.40
C VAL A 98 12.29 7.73 0.77
N CYS A 99 13.59 7.58 0.91
CA CYS A 99 14.18 6.88 2.05
C CYS A 99 14.37 7.85 3.22
N VAL A 100 13.89 7.45 4.40
CA VAL A 100 14.00 8.23 5.64
C VAL A 100 14.78 7.42 6.67
N ASN A 101 16.03 7.83 6.94
CA ASN A 101 16.86 7.26 8.00
C ASN A 101 17.85 8.32 8.48
N ARG A 102 17.56 9.04 9.56
CA ARG A 102 18.28 10.24 10.05
C ARG A 102 18.42 11.35 9.00
N HIS A 103 18.55 10.98 7.74
CA HIS A 103 18.57 11.84 6.57
C HIS A 103 17.43 11.45 5.64
N VAL A 104 17.03 12.38 4.77
CA VAL A 104 15.97 12.14 3.78
C VAL A 104 16.61 12.15 2.41
N HIS A 105 16.44 11.07 1.65
CA HIS A 105 16.92 10.92 0.29
C HIS A 105 15.77 10.55 -0.64
N ARG A 106 15.61 11.33 -1.70
CA ARG A 106 14.60 11.08 -2.73
C ARG A 106 15.26 10.43 -3.95
N HIS A 107 14.65 9.35 -4.40
CA HIS A 107 14.95 8.69 -5.66
C HIS A 107 13.82 8.99 -6.65
N ASP A 108 14.14 9.57 -7.80
CA ASP A 108 13.17 9.90 -8.86
C ASP A 108 12.78 8.66 -9.70
N SER A 109 13.19 7.47 -9.26
CA SER A 109 12.83 6.18 -9.85
C SER A 109 12.38 5.20 -8.75
N ASN A 110 11.76 4.12 -9.18
CA ASN A 110 11.44 2.97 -8.34
C ASN A 110 12.60 1.96 -8.22
N ILE A 111 13.71 2.20 -8.92
CA ILE A 111 14.91 1.37 -8.88
C ILE A 111 15.88 2.00 -7.89
N ILE A 112 16.24 1.26 -6.85
CA ILE A 112 17.28 1.62 -5.91
C ILE A 112 18.43 0.65 -6.18
N ASP A 113 19.59 1.15 -6.58
CA ASP A 113 20.77 0.32 -6.79
C ASP A 113 21.52 0.06 -5.47
N GLU A 114 22.39 -0.99 -5.48
CA GLU A 114 23.13 -1.37 -4.28
C GLU A 114 24.09 -0.27 -3.79
N GLU A 115 24.63 0.55 -4.67
CA GLU A 115 25.53 1.64 -4.32
C GLU A 115 24.77 2.73 -3.56
N GLN A 116 23.57 3.05 -4.00
CA GLN A 116 22.67 3.98 -3.32
C GLN A 116 22.28 3.45 -1.93
N LEU A 117 21.96 2.16 -1.80
CA LEU A 117 21.63 1.54 -0.50
C LEU A 117 22.80 1.63 0.49
N ARG A 118 24.04 1.37 0.04
CA ARG A 118 25.24 1.45 0.89
C ARG A 118 25.52 2.88 1.34
N ASN A 119 25.41 3.84 0.42
CA ASN A 119 25.70 5.26 0.69
C ASN A 119 24.71 5.87 1.70
N TYR A 120 23.50 5.35 1.79
CA TYR A 120 22.46 5.86 2.70
C TYR A 120 22.40 5.13 4.04
N GLY A 121 23.29 4.15 4.28
CA GLY A 121 23.27 3.35 5.52
C GLY A 121 21.91 2.63 5.72
N CYS A 122 21.26 2.31 4.63
CA CYS A 122 19.99 1.61 4.67
C CYS A 122 20.27 0.11 4.95
N PRO A 123 19.75 -0.49 6.04
CA PRO A 123 20.04 -1.88 6.41
C PRO A 123 19.27 -2.89 5.54
N ILE A 124 19.11 -2.59 4.26
CA ILE A 124 18.36 -3.41 3.32
C ILE A 124 19.36 -4.19 2.45
N GLN A 125 19.30 -5.52 2.51
CA GLN A 125 19.96 -6.38 1.55
C GLN A 125 18.96 -6.77 0.45
N LEU A 126 19.26 -6.44 -0.80
CA LEU A 126 18.51 -6.92 -1.95
C LEU A 126 19.02 -8.33 -2.29
N ILE A 127 18.15 -9.31 -2.12
CA ILE A 127 18.39 -10.67 -2.63
C ILE A 127 17.51 -10.84 -3.87
N SER A 128 18.13 -10.94 -5.05
CA SER A 128 17.38 -11.26 -6.27
C SER A 128 17.46 -12.76 -6.53
N HIS A 129 16.32 -13.42 -6.52
CA HIS A 129 16.14 -14.76 -7.06
C HIS A 129 15.24 -14.66 -8.30
N GLY A 130 15.83 -14.62 -9.50
CA GLY A 130 15.11 -14.40 -10.76
C GLY A 130 14.82 -12.93 -11.03
N ASP A 131 13.77 -12.68 -11.79
CA ASP A 131 13.44 -11.32 -12.29
C ASP A 131 12.77 -10.40 -11.25
N VAL A 132 12.51 -10.88 -10.03
CA VAL A 132 11.88 -10.12 -8.94
C VAL A 132 12.85 -10.04 -7.75
N PRO A 133 13.33 -8.86 -7.37
CA PRO A 133 14.15 -8.69 -6.18
C PRO A 133 13.31 -8.85 -4.90
N HIS A 134 13.81 -9.63 -3.95
CA HIS A 134 13.26 -9.71 -2.60
C HIS A 134 14.17 -8.98 -1.62
N THR A 135 13.56 -8.27 -0.66
CA THR A 135 14.29 -7.57 0.39
C THR A 135 14.37 -8.41 1.65
N VAL A 136 15.55 -8.49 2.24
CA VAL A 136 15.76 -9.07 3.58
C VAL A 136 16.40 -8.01 4.46
N LEU A 137 15.77 -7.76 5.62
CA LEU A 137 16.36 -6.93 6.65
C LEU A 137 17.56 -7.68 7.26
N SER A 138 18.75 -7.11 7.22
CA SER A 138 19.88 -7.64 7.97
C SER A 138 19.62 -7.47 9.47
N ARG A 139 19.61 -8.57 10.21
CA ARG A 139 19.57 -8.52 11.68
C ARG A 139 20.87 -7.88 12.20
N HIS A 140 20.72 -6.92 13.09
CA HIS A 140 21.78 -6.44 13.96
C HIS A 140 22.07 -7.45 15.08
#